data_1cfd9ed95e2aa6fa137c2553eff80220
#
_entry.id   1cfd9ed95e2aa6fa137c2553eff80220
#
_cell.length_a   1.000
_cell.length_b   1.000
_cell.length_c   1.000
_cell.angle_alpha   90.00
_cell.angle_beta   90.00
_cell.angle_gamma   90.00
#
_symmetry.space_group_name_H-M   'P 1'
#
loop_
_entity.id
_entity.type
_entity.pdbx_description
1 polymer ?
#
loop_
_entity_poly.entity_id
_entity_poly.type
_entity_poly.pdbx_seq_one_letter_code
_entity_poly.pdbx_strand_id
1 'polypeptide(L)'
;MKTKRFLCLLLSITIIALIIRTIICVQLFNAPDVQTPNVQTDMATYLTMAKDILKGNWPDHYDYQPFYYTVFLPFCLSIVSSSTALVMVMQTLLGSLAVWLVGLGTAQLYGRKAGLIAAVLLALARFHAFYTPFLLFEVLNSFWLALLFWLLVRSWKRNTWLLWMLSAVVLSCAALTRGNALLFLPFILAFILWRNRRKIAKGAAVAAVTIAIFYLPQLPFSIVNYRYTGRWCGPSTAGDKVLALGNTPEAPPGGLEYPMTYHEWCNDSDKRPEEGRVSVPSHIIQWFKESPLQVIELQFRKVLLFWYRKEIPNNVNIEIHGRGCPLLKLLLPFWLFAIPALAALLSCWRFRSPSRLLLFMLVVVYFGATAMFYILARFRIGIVPLLCVLAAVFCQRLMDAWQTRNQPNPDKGRQRLVLAGLAAACAAFILCSAFTLYQDLYEADIIRAIRPNGIAVNGKDGVLIYDHGPFCEGGMEGINPSADGPLEIQKTLIIPQEDRDLFASRPTTVRIPFFNQARAPFTATFINGSQRLTPEIAQHRFIPWLEAKFDRLTLNDDGTATIALIVNGSTEIGLGIDRLRTYDRTKYLPNGRPLPLPFEASIEIYAEK
;
A
#
# COMPACT_ATOMS: atom_id res chain seq x y z
N MET A 1 23.57 -31.87 2.66
CA MET A 1 24.44 -30.94 1.90
C MET A 1 25.49 -30.35 2.85
N LYS A 2 26.80 -30.32 2.48
CA LYS A 2 27.90 -29.77 3.30
C LYS A 2 27.74 -28.23 3.40
N THR A 3 28.23 -27.61 4.49
CA THR A 3 28.07 -26.15 4.74
C THR A 3 28.68 -25.30 3.64
N LYS A 4 29.90 -25.62 3.18
CA LYS A 4 30.58 -24.90 2.08
C LYS A 4 29.71 -24.90 0.80
N ARG A 5 29.19 -26.06 0.38
CA ARG A 5 28.34 -26.19 -0.79
C ARG A 5 27.05 -25.36 -0.68
N PHE A 6 26.43 -25.32 0.52
CA PHE A 6 25.25 -24.47 0.77
C PHE A 6 25.57 -22.98 0.58
N LEU A 7 26.67 -22.52 1.20
CA LEU A 7 27.06 -21.10 1.10
C LEU A 7 27.43 -20.70 -0.34
N CYS A 8 28.13 -21.57 -1.07
CA CYS A 8 28.43 -21.32 -2.48
C CYS A 8 27.16 -21.20 -3.32
N LEU A 9 26.19 -22.13 -3.16
CA LEU A 9 24.92 -22.07 -3.90
C LEU A 9 24.10 -20.84 -3.51
N LEU A 10 24.07 -20.49 -2.22
CA LEU A 10 23.36 -19.30 -1.76
C LEU A 10 23.99 -18.01 -2.32
N LEU A 11 25.35 -17.96 -2.36
CA LEU A 11 26.07 -16.85 -2.98
C LEU A 11 25.75 -16.74 -4.48
N SER A 12 25.76 -17.86 -5.20
CA SER A 12 25.39 -17.88 -6.63
C SER A 12 23.97 -17.35 -6.84
N ILE A 13 22.98 -17.76 -6.02
CA ILE A 13 21.60 -17.24 -6.11
C ILE A 13 21.58 -15.72 -5.82
N THR A 14 22.36 -15.26 -4.85
CA THR A 14 22.46 -13.83 -4.51
C THR A 14 23.08 -13.02 -5.66
N ILE A 15 24.11 -13.56 -6.31
CA ILE A 15 24.73 -12.94 -7.49
C ILE A 15 23.73 -12.90 -8.67
N ILE A 16 22.99 -13.98 -8.90
CA ILE A 16 21.91 -14.00 -9.92
C ILE A 16 20.85 -12.94 -9.59
N ALA A 17 20.45 -12.80 -8.32
CA ALA A 17 19.52 -11.77 -7.90
C ALA A 17 20.07 -10.35 -8.14
N LEU A 18 21.37 -10.15 -7.93
CA LEU A 18 22.07 -8.89 -8.23
C LEU A 18 22.02 -8.59 -9.73
N ILE A 19 22.37 -9.58 -10.56
CA ILE A 19 22.35 -9.45 -12.03
C ILE A 19 20.94 -9.12 -12.54
N ILE A 20 19.91 -9.85 -12.08
CA ILE A 20 18.51 -9.60 -12.44
C ILE A 20 18.12 -8.14 -12.15
N ARG A 21 18.40 -7.65 -10.92
CA ARG A 21 18.05 -6.29 -10.53
C ARG A 21 18.84 -5.23 -11.29
N THR A 22 20.12 -5.50 -11.56
CA THR A 22 20.94 -4.61 -12.41
C THR A 22 20.37 -4.50 -13.81
N ILE A 23 20.00 -5.63 -14.44
CA ILE A 23 19.39 -5.63 -15.79
C ILE A 23 18.08 -4.83 -15.76
N ILE A 24 17.22 -5.01 -14.74
CA ILE A 24 15.97 -4.25 -14.61
C ILE A 24 16.27 -2.75 -14.47
N CYS A 25 17.23 -2.36 -13.62
CA CYS A 25 17.61 -0.97 -13.47
C CYS A 25 18.14 -0.36 -14.78
N VAL A 26 18.94 -1.10 -15.55
CA VAL A 26 19.45 -0.63 -16.85
C VAL A 26 18.31 -0.52 -17.87
N GLN A 27 17.44 -1.52 -17.99
CA GLN A 27 16.33 -1.50 -18.94
C GLN A 27 15.29 -0.42 -18.62
N LEU A 28 15.06 -0.13 -17.34
CA LEU A 28 14.11 0.88 -16.91
C LEU A 28 14.75 2.25 -16.63
N PHE A 29 16.04 2.43 -16.88
CA PHE A 29 16.75 3.67 -16.55
C PHE A 29 16.10 4.91 -17.18
N ASN A 30 15.66 4.80 -18.42
CA ASN A 30 14.97 5.88 -19.16
C ASN A 30 13.43 5.74 -19.13
N ALA A 31 12.89 4.85 -18.30
CA ALA A 31 11.44 4.75 -18.14
C ALA A 31 10.87 5.98 -17.42
N PRO A 32 9.59 6.30 -17.61
CA PRO A 32 8.93 7.37 -16.88
C PRO A 32 9.15 7.23 -15.37
N ASP A 33 9.24 8.34 -14.66
CA ASP A 33 9.35 8.43 -13.20
C ASP A 33 10.60 7.82 -12.54
N VAL A 34 11.55 7.28 -13.31
CA VAL A 34 12.77 6.68 -12.75
C VAL A 34 13.83 7.74 -12.45
N GLN A 35 14.18 8.58 -13.41
CA GLN A 35 15.17 9.66 -13.21
C GLN A 35 14.53 10.97 -12.76
N THR A 36 13.39 11.30 -13.31
CA THR A 36 12.62 12.50 -13.04
C THR A 36 11.21 12.11 -12.60
N PRO A 37 11.02 11.86 -11.29
CA PRO A 37 9.71 11.48 -10.78
C PRO A 37 8.67 12.58 -11.04
N ASN A 38 7.45 12.16 -11.39
CA ASN A 38 6.31 13.06 -11.51
C ASN A 38 6.05 13.76 -10.18
N VAL A 39 5.82 15.07 -10.21
CA VAL A 39 5.64 15.94 -9.04
C VAL A 39 4.51 15.51 -8.10
N GLN A 40 3.55 14.73 -8.60
CA GLN A 40 2.42 14.21 -7.83
C GLN A 40 2.72 12.90 -7.10
N THR A 41 3.94 12.38 -7.19
CA THR A 41 4.33 11.11 -6.57
C THR A 41 5.10 11.30 -5.26
N ASP A 42 5.01 10.31 -4.37
CA ASP A 42 5.87 10.27 -3.17
C ASP A 42 7.35 10.34 -3.53
N MET A 43 7.74 9.81 -4.71
CA MET A 43 9.13 9.83 -5.20
C MET A 43 9.66 11.24 -5.36
N ALA A 44 8.88 12.13 -5.98
CA ALA A 44 9.25 13.55 -6.14
C ALA A 44 9.33 14.25 -4.78
N THR A 45 8.37 13.97 -3.88
CA THR A 45 8.34 14.51 -2.53
C THR A 45 9.59 14.12 -1.75
N TYR A 46 9.95 12.82 -1.73
CA TYR A 46 11.16 12.36 -1.04
C TYR A 46 12.45 12.94 -1.63
N LEU A 47 12.53 13.04 -2.97
CA LEU A 47 13.70 13.60 -3.64
C LEU A 47 13.87 15.09 -3.31
N THR A 48 12.78 15.86 -3.33
CA THR A 48 12.79 17.30 -3.00
C THR A 48 13.21 17.51 -1.54
N MET A 49 12.58 16.80 -0.60
CA MET A 49 12.94 16.87 0.82
C MET A 49 14.41 16.51 1.06
N ALA A 50 14.91 15.46 0.41
CA ALA A 50 16.31 15.06 0.54
C ALA A 50 17.29 16.13 0.01
N LYS A 51 16.96 16.77 -1.12
CA LYS A 51 17.76 17.87 -1.69
C LYS A 51 17.75 19.12 -0.81
N ASP A 52 16.61 19.44 -0.21
CA ASP A 52 16.50 20.60 0.68
C ASP A 52 17.27 20.39 1.99
N ILE A 53 17.24 19.18 2.56
CA ILE A 53 18.07 18.82 3.71
C ILE A 53 19.57 18.95 3.40
N LEU A 54 20.00 18.55 2.20
CA LEU A 54 21.42 18.71 1.78
C LEU A 54 21.83 20.19 1.64
N LYS A 55 20.87 21.09 1.39
CA LYS A 55 21.11 22.54 1.40
C LYS A 55 21.04 23.16 2.81
N GLY A 56 20.75 22.34 3.83
CA GLY A 56 20.58 22.80 5.22
C GLY A 56 19.14 23.18 5.58
N ASN A 57 18.19 23.06 4.67
CA ASN A 57 16.77 23.36 4.89
C ASN A 57 16.07 22.13 5.46
N TRP A 58 16.01 22.05 6.78
CA TRP A 58 15.29 20.99 7.47
C TRP A 58 13.78 21.31 7.54
N PRO A 59 12.89 20.29 7.42
CA PRO A 59 11.47 20.51 7.54
C PRO A 59 11.05 20.88 8.97
N ASP A 60 10.02 21.71 9.12
CA ASP A 60 9.44 22.11 10.41
C ASP A 60 8.74 20.95 11.12
N HIS A 61 8.31 19.95 10.37
CA HIS A 61 7.69 18.71 10.86
C HIS A 61 7.87 17.57 9.86
N TYR A 62 7.62 16.35 10.30
CA TYR A 62 7.75 15.13 9.49
C TYR A 62 6.39 14.46 9.30
N ASP A 63 5.79 14.64 8.13
CA ASP A 63 4.54 13.95 7.77
C ASP A 63 4.79 12.48 7.44
N TYR A 64 5.86 12.17 6.71
CA TYR A 64 6.22 10.80 6.35
C TYR A 64 7.25 10.21 7.34
N GLN A 65 7.38 8.89 7.32
CA GLN A 65 8.46 8.23 8.07
C GLN A 65 9.82 8.70 7.58
N PRO A 66 10.68 9.25 8.46
CA PRO A 66 11.77 10.13 8.03
C PRO A 66 13.01 9.42 7.47
N PHE A 67 13.26 8.14 7.78
CA PHE A 67 14.55 7.49 7.48
C PHE A 67 14.95 7.59 6.00
N TYR A 68 14.00 7.40 5.09
CA TYR A 68 14.32 7.33 3.67
C TYR A 68 14.82 8.66 3.12
N TYR A 69 14.11 9.75 3.39
CA TYR A 69 14.43 11.07 2.84
C TYR A 69 15.34 11.93 3.73
N THR A 70 15.57 11.55 5.00
CA THR A 70 16.50 12.28 5.86
C THR A 70 17.87 11.61 6.01
N VAL A 71 17.95 10.28 5.79
CA VAL A 71 19.18 9.51 5.97
C VAL A 71 19.61 8.85 4.66
N PHE A 72 18.76 8.00 4.07
CA PHE A 72 19.15 7.14 2.96
C PHE A 72 19.37 7.94 1.66
N LEU A 73 18.40 8.75 1.23
CA LEU A 73 18.55 9.57 0.02
C LEU A 73 19.64 10.63 0.14
N PRO A 74 19.70 11.45 1.23
CA PRO A 74 20.80 12.41 1.39
C PRO A 74 22.17 11.76 1.39
N PHE A 75 22.34 10.60 2.03
CA PHE A 75 23.59 9.84 1.98
C PHE A 75 23.98 9.48 0.54
N CYS A 76 23.06 8.93 -0.25
CA CYS A 76 23.35 8.59 -1.65
C CYS A 76 23.65 9.83 -2.51
N LEU A 77 22.87 10.90 -2.36
CA LEU A 77 23.02 12.13 -3.15
C LEU A 77 24.26 12.96 -2.76
N SER A 78 24.75 12.83 -1.52
CA SER A 78 25.98 13.51 -1.08
C SER A 78 27.25 12.93 -1.71
N ILE A 79 27.23 11.63 -2.07
CA ILE A 79 28.39 10.95 -2.68
C ILE A 79 28.44 11.23 -4.19
N VAL A 80 27.27 11.18 -4.87
CA VAL A 80 27.18 11.46 -6.31
C VAL A 80 26.13 12.56 -6.49
N SER A 81 26.60 13.80 -6.49
CA SER A 81 25.71 14.97 -6.53
C SER A 81 24.78 14.92 -7.74
N SER A 82 23.51 15.17 -7.49
CA SER A 82 22.39 15.25 -8.45
C SER A 82 22.00 13.97 -9.21
N SER A 83 22.67 12.83 -9.01
CA SER A 83 22.33 11.58 -9.70
C SER A 83 21.58 10.59 -8.81
N THR A 84 20.43 10.10 -9.28
CA THR A 84 19.68 9.02 -8.64
C THR A 84 20.30 7.63 -8.89
N ALA A 85 21.33 7.54 -9.74
CA ALA A 85 21.98 6.27 -10.09
C ALA A 85 22.55 5.53 -8.86
N LEU A 86 23.15 6.25 -7.91
CA LEU A 86 23.66 5.62 -6.68
C LEU A 86 22.54 5.05 -5.82
N VAL A 87 21.38 5.70 -5.80
CA VAL A 87 20.19 5.17 -5.10
C VAL A 87 19.80 3.81 -5.69
N MET A 88 19.76 3.70 -7.03
CA MET A 88 19.46 2.43 -7.72
C MET A 88 20.51 1.36 -7.41
N VAL A 89 21.80 1.71 -7.41
CA VAL A 89 22.89 0.78 -7.04
C VAL A 89 22.71 0.30 -5.61
N MET A 90 22.48 1.19 -4.66
CA MET A 90 22.29 0.84 -3.25
C MET A 90 21.03 -0.03 -3.06
N GLN A 91 19.93 0.30 -3.70
CA GLN A 91 18.70 -0.52 -3.64
C GLN A 91 18.92 -1.89 -4.29
N THR A 92 19.68 -1.98 -5.37
CA THR A 92 20.08 -3.25 -6.02
C THR A 92 20.88 -4.12 -5.06
N LEU A 93 21.86 -3.55 -4.37
CA LEU A 93 22.68 -4.26 -3.37
C LEU A 93 21.84 -4.72 -2.16
N LEU A 94 21.01 -3.83 -1.61
CA LEU A 94 20.15 -4.14 -0.45
C LEU A 94 19.10 -5.22 -0.78
N GLY A 95 18.44 -5.12 -1.95
CA GLY A 95 17.49 -6.13 -2.41
C GLY A 95 18.13 -7.50 -2.64
N SER A 96 19.38 -7.54 -3.11
CA SER A 96 20.14 -8.78 -3.29
C SER A 96 20.64 -9.33 -1.95
N LEU A 97 21.06 -8.47 -1.03
CA LEU A 97 21.46 -8.87 0.32
C LEU A 97 20.25 -9.43 1.12
N ALA A 98 19.04 -8.93 0.87
CA ALA A 98 17.82 -9.51 1.44
C ALA A 98 17.65 -10.99 1.04
N VAL A 99 17.99 -11.38 -0.20
CA VAL A 99 17.98 -12.77 -0.67
C VAL A 99 18.94 -13.64 0.16
N TRP A 100 20.15 -13.13 0.39
CA TRP A 100 21.15 -13.81 1.23
C TRP A 100 20.66 -14.03 2.67
N LEU A 101 20.13 -12.97 3.29
CA LEU A 101 19.65 -12.99 4.67
C LEU A 101 18.47 -13.95 4.85
N VAL A 102 17.52 -13.93 3.92
CA VAL A 102 16.37 -14.85 3.90
C VAL A 102 16.84 -16.30 3.78
N GLY A 103 17.78 -16.57 2.87
CA GLY A 103 18.37 -17.90 2.71
C GLY A 103 19.05 -18.40 3.98
N LEU A 104 19.84 -17.56 4.66
CA LEU A 104 20.51 -17.90 5.92
C LEU A 104 19.51 -18.10 7.07
N GLY A 105 18.56 -17.20 7.25
CA GLY A 105 17.55 -17.28 8.32
C GLY A 105 16.68 -18.51 8.17
N THR A 106 16.20 -18.78 6.95
CA THR A 106 15.39 -19.97 6.63
C THR A 106 16.19 -21.25 6.84
N ALA A 107 17.44 -21.30 6.40
CA ALA A 107 18.29 -22.48 6.62
C ALA A 107 18.51 -22.77 8.10
N GLN A 108 18.57 -21.75 8.95
CA GLN A 108 18.70 -21.94 10.41
C GLN A 108 17.43 -22.48 11.07
N LEU A 109 16.23 -22.21 10.52
CA LEU A 109 14.95 -22.65 11.08
C LEU A 109 14.47 -23.98 10.51
N TYR A 110 14.62 -24.19 9.22
CA TYR A 110 13.95 -25.23 8.45
C TYR A 110 14.91 -26.11 7.65
N GLY A 111 16.21 -25.79 7.69
CA GLY A 111 17.22 -26.56 6.98
C GLY A 111 17.66 -25.94 5.64
N ARG A 112 18.81 -26.41 5.14
CA ARG A 112 19.52 -25.80 4.00
C ARG A 112 18.73 -25.84 2.69
N LYS A 113 17.93 -26.90 2.45
CA LYS A 113 17.09 -27.01 1.25
C LYS A 113 16.05 -25.88 1.22
N ALA A 114 15.28 -25.71 2.33
CA ALA A 114 14.32 -24.61 2.45
C ALA A 114 14.99 -23.24 2.27
N GLY A 115 16.20 -23.07 2.84
CA GLY A 115 16.96 -21.81 2.68
C GLY A 115 17.27 -21.47 1.23
N LEU A 116 17.68 -22.45 0.41
CA LEU A 116 17.91 -22.23 -1.01
C LEU A 116 16.61 -21.93 -1.77
N ILE A 117 15.52 -22.67 -1.48
CA ILE A 117 14.22 -22.44 -2.11
C ILE A 117 13.72 -21.00 -1.80
N ALA A 118 13.79 -20.59 -0.52
CA ALA A 118 13.40 -19.24 -0.13
C ALA A 118 14.21 -18.14 -0.84
N ALA A 119 15.53 -18.35 -0.97
CA ALA A 119 16.42 -17.44 -1.67
C ALA A 119 16.07 -17.36 -3.17
N VAL A 120 15.79 -18.49 -3.85
CA VAL A 120 15.37 -18.52 -5.25
C VAL A 120 14.03 -17.81 -5.44
N LEU A 121 13.04 -18.09 -4.60
CA LEU A 121 11.74 -17.42 -4.68
C LEU A 121 11.85 -15.89 -4.56
N LEU A 122 12.65 -15.39 -3.61
CA LEU A 122 12.86 -13.96 -3.43
C LEU A 122 13.71 -13.35 -4.55
N ALA A 123 14.72 -14.08 -5.06
CA ALA A 123 15.54 -13.63 -6.18
C ALA A 123 14.70 -13.39 -7.45
N LEU A 124 13.71 -14.25 -7.67
CA LEU A 124 12.83 -14.24 -8.83
C LEU A 124 11.50 -13.49 -8.58
N ALA A 125 11.25 -12.93 -7.40
CA ALA A 125 10.01 -12.23 -7.10
C ALA A 125 9.89 -10.97 -7.98
N ARG A 126 9.00 -11.04 -9.00
CA ARG A 126 8.80 -10.03 -10.05
C ARG A 126 8.64 -8.63 -9.47
N PHE A 127 7.69 -8.49 -8.59
CA PHE A 127 7.28 -7.20 -8.06
C PHE A 127 8.34 -6.59 -7.11
N HIS A 128 8.98 -7.42 -6.30
CA HIS A 128 10.09 -6.99 -5.45
C HIS A 128 11.30 -6.50 -6.28
N ALA A 129 11.59 -7.13 -7.41
CA ALA A 129 12.66 -6.73 -8.31
C ALA A 129 12.30 -5.46 -9.10
N PHE A 130 11.04 -5.32 -9.53
CA PHE A 130 10.53 -4.17 -10.29
C PHE A 130 10.71 -2.85 -9.54
N TYR A 131 10.53 -2.81 -8.22
CA TYR A 131 10.64 -1.58 -7.43
C TYR A 131 12.09 -1.08 -7.23
N THR A 132 13.08 -1.84 -7.65
CA THR A 132 14.50 -1.49 -7.42
C THR A 132 14.93 -0.16 -8.06
N PRO A 133 14.54 0.23 -9.28
CA PRO A 133 14.96 1.50 -9.88
C PRO A 133 14.24 2.74 -9.34
N PHE A 134 13.09 2.60 -8.67
CA PHE A 134 12.27 3.73 -8.27
C PHE A 134 12.71 4.32 -6.92
N LEU A 135 12.53 5.64 -6.74
CA LEU A 135 12.88 6.36 -5.51
C LEU A 135 11.85 6.15 -4.40
N LEU A 136 11.63 4.88 -4.08
CA LEU A 136 10.67 4.43 -3.06
C LEU A 136 11.38 3.54 -2.03
N PHE A 137 10.92 3.60 -0.79
CA PHE A 137 11.56 2.88 0.32
C PHE A 137 11.22 1.39 0.41
N GLU A 138 10.44 0.84 -0.49
CA GLU A 138 9.93 -0.54 -0.42
C GLU A 138 11.04 -1.58 -0.40
N VAL A 139 12.08 -1.41 -1.21
CA VAL A 139 13.24 -2.32 -1.22
C VAL A 139 14.03 -2.22 0.09
N LEU A 140 14.21 -1.00 0.59
CA LEU A 140 14.87 -0.75 1.89
C LEU A 140 14.07 -1.36 3.04
N ASN A 141 12.75 -1.18 3.07
CA ASN A 141 11.86 -1.80 4.05
C ASN A 141 11.94 -3.33 4.01
N SER A 142 11.92 -3.91 2.82
CA SER A 142 12.09 -5.35 2.61
C SER A 142 13.44 -5.87 3.13
N PHE A 143 14.51 -5.12 2.90
CA PHE A 143 15.83 -5.42 3.46
C PHE A 143 15.83 -5.39 5.00
N TRP A 144 15.24 -4.36 5.61
CA TRP A 144 15.14 -4.28 7.07
C TRP A 144 14.40 -5.48 7.65
N LEU A 145 13.30 -5.91 7.04
CA LEU A 145 12.53 -7.07 7.52
C LEU A 145 13.29 -8.38 7.33
N ALA A 146 14.03 -8.54 6.23
CA ALA A 146 14.89 -9.71 6.02
C ALA A 146 16.04 -9.77 7.05
N LEU A 147 16.67 -8.63 7.34
CA LEU A 147 17.74 -8.51 8.32
C LEU A 147 17.21 -8.74 9.75
N LEU A 148 16.06 -8.14 10.08
CA LEU A 148 15.39 -8.33 11.36
C LEU A 148 15.04 -9.82 11.58
N PHE A 149 14.44 -10.47 10.60
CA PHE A 149 14.14 -11.90 10.65
C PHE A 149 15.38 -12.74 10.95
N TRP A 150 16.46 -12.54 10.19
CA TRP A 150 17.71 -13.26 10.40
C TRP A 150 18.32 -13.01 11.78
N LEU A 151 18.35 -11.74 12.22
CA LEU A 151 18.86 -11.38 13.55
C LEU A 151 18.03 -11.99 14.68
N LEU A 152 16.70 -11.93 14.60
CA LEU A 152 15.80 -12.49 15.62
C LEU A 152 15.95 -14.01 15.73
N VAL A 153 16.13 -14.73 14.61
CA VAL A 153 16.43 -16.16 14.60
C VAL A 153 17.76 -16.44 15.32
N ARG A 154 18.78 -15.63 15.09
CA ARG A 154 20.09 -15.76 15.79
C ARG A 154 20.01 -15.36 17.25
N SER A 155 19.29 -14.29 17.57
CA SER A 155 19.06 -13.82 18.93
C SER A 155 18.38 -14.87 19.78
N TRP A 156 17.34 -15.52 19.24
CA TRP A 156 16.68 -16.64 19.90
C TRP A 156 17.62 -17.79 20.19
N LYS A 157 18.49 -18.17 19.22
CA LYS A 157 19.41 -19.32 19.37
C LYS A 157 20.56 -19.03 20.33
N ARG A 158 21.24 -17.89 20.16
CA ARG A 158 22.47 -17.54 20.91
C ARG A 158 22.20 -16.79 22.21
N ASN A 159 21.09 -16.05 22.29
CA ASN A 159 20.67 -15.25 23.44
C ASN A 159 21.76 -14.30 23.99
N THR A 160 22.49 -13.63 23.08
CA THR A 160 23.51 -12.62 23.43
C THR A 160 22.90 -11.23 23.42
N TRP A 161 23.39 -10.34 24.31
CA TRP A 161 22.97 -8.94 24.36
C TRP A 161 23.13 -8.25 23.00
N LEU A 162 24.31 -8.39 22.40
CA LEU A 162 24.61 -7.74 21.12
C LEU A 162 23.59 -8.06 20.03
N LEU A 163 23.16 -9.31 19.91
CA LEU A 163 22.18 -9.71 18.90
C LEU A 163 20.80 -9.09 19.16
N TRP A 164 20.36 -8.99 20.41
CA TRP A 164 19.10 -8.32 20.75
C TRP A 164 19.19 -6.81 20.51
N MET A 165 20.32 -6.16 20.85
CA MET A 165 20.57 -4.74 20.56
C MET A 165 20.58 -4.46 19.06
N LEU A 166 21.28 -5.28 18.25
CA LEU A 166 21.25 -5.16 16.79
C LEU A 166 19.85 -5.34 16.22
N SER A 167 19.06 -6.27 16.79
CA SER A 167 17.66 -6.44 16.40
C SER A 167 16.83 -5.18 16.72
N ALA A 168 17.08 -4.52 17.85
CA ALA A 168 16.41 -3.28 18.24
C ALA A 168 16.76 -2.11 17.31
N VAL A 169 18.03 -1.95 16.94
CA VAL A 169 18.49 -0.94 15.96
C VAL A 169 17.81 -1.15 14.62
N VAL A 170 17.84 -2.39 14.10
CA VAL A 170 17.21 -2.73 12.82
C VAL A 170 15.69 -2.52 12.87
N LEU A 171 15.05 -2.86 13.99
CA LEU A 171 13.63 -2.60 14.18
C LEU A 171 13.32 -1.10 14.19
N SER A 172 14.16 -0.28 14.81
CA SER A 172 14.03 1.18 14.81
C SER A 172 14.18 1.76 13.40
N CYS A 173 15.21 1.32 12.64
CA CYS A 173 15.38 1.72 11.25
C CYS A 173 14.17 1.29 10.37
N ALA A 174 13.66 0.08 10.59
CA ALA A 174 12.46 -0.40 9.91
C ALA A 174 11.23 0.47 10.24
N ALA A 175 11.03 0.83 11.51
CA ALA A 175 9.92 1.68 11.95
C ALA A 175 10.04 3.12 11.42
N LEU A 176 11.25 3.67 11.38
CA LEU A 176 11.53 4.98 10.78
C LEU A 176 11.44 4.96 9.23
N THR A 177 11.52 3.80 8.61
CA THR A 177 11.28 3.62 7.17
C THR A 177 9.79 3.40 6.91
N ARG A 178 9.11 2.60 7.74
CA ARG A 178 7.68 2.30 7.63
C ARG A 178 7.08 2.03 9.01
N GLY A 179 6.13 2.84 9.43
CA GLY A 179 5.53 2.81 10.77
C GLY A 179 4.96 1.46 11.22
N ASN A 180 4.52 0.60 10.28
CA ASN A 180 4.00 -0.74 10.57
C ASN A 180 4.96 -1.61 11.38
N ALA A 181 6.28 -1.39 11.27
CA ALA A 181 7.29 -2.16 12.00
C ALA A 181 7.27 -1.89 13.51
N LEU A 182 6.70 -0.76 13.97
CA LEU A 182 6.47 -0.47 15.39
C LEU A 182 5.67 -1.60 16.07
N LEU A 183 4.70 -2.17 15.37
CA LEU A 183 3.83 -3.21 15.92
C LEU A 183 4.55 -4.53 16.19
N PHE A 184 5.78 -4.71 15.72
CA PHE A 184 6.60 -5.86 16.09
C PHE A 184 7.20 -5.77 17.49
N LEU A 185 7.36 -4.55 18.02
CA LEU A 185 8.04 -4.33 19.30
C LEU A 185 7.43 -5.15 20.46
N PRO A 186 6.11 -5.09 20.75
CA PRO A 186 5.53 -5.83 21.87
C PRO A 186 5.75 -7.34 21.74
N PHE A 187 5.70 -7.90 20.53
CA PHE A 187 5.94 -9.32 20.30
C PHE A 187 7.41 -9.68 20.51
N ILE A 188 8.35 -8.84 20.06
CA ILE A 188 9.79 -9.05 20.28
C ILE A 188 10.11 -8.99 21.77
N LEU A 189 9.52 -8.05 22.53
CA LEU A 189 9.67 -7.97 23.98
C LEU A 189 9.12 -9.24 24.67
N ALA A 190 7.95 -9.70 24.26
CA ALA A 190 7.39 -10.96 24.76
C ALA A 190 8.32 -12.15 24.50
N PHE A 191 8.94 -12.22 23.31
CA PHE A 191 9.93 -13.25 22.98
C PHE A 191 11.22 -13.13 23.80
N ILE A 192 11.71 -11.90 24.08
CA ILE A 192 12.86 -11.67 24.98
C ILE A 192 12.56 -12.19 26.37
N LEU A 193 11.41 -11.82 26.93
CA LEU A 193 10.97 -12.28 28.25
C LEU A 193 10.80 -13.79 28.29
N TRP A 194 10.14 -14.37 27.30
CA TRP A 194 9.97 -15.82 27.20
C TRP A 194 11.30 -16.57 27.09
N ARG A 195 12.24 -16.05 26.30
CA ARG A 195 13.57 -16.66 26.16
C ARG A 195 14.36 -16.65 27.49
N ASN A 196 14.13 -15.65 28.31
CA ASN A 196 14.82 -15.44 29.58
C ASN A 196 13.94 -15.78 30.79
N ARG A 197 12.82 -16.50 30.65
CA ARG A 197 11.84 -16.78 31.72
C ARG A 197 12.43 -17.40 33.00
N ARG A 198 13.59 -18.08 32.90
CA ARG A 198 14.34 -18.62 34.04
C ARG A 198 15.29 -17.61 34.69
N LYS A 199 15.53 -16.46 34.05
CA LYS A 199 16.42 -15.36 34.50
C LYS A 199 15.69 -14.05 34.29
N ILE A 200 14.62 -13.80 35.07
CA ILE A 200 13.67 -12.69 34.89
C ILE A 200 14.38 -11.34 34.85
N ALA A 201 15.30 -11.08 35.80
CA ALA A 201 16.06 -9.81 35.86
C ALA A 201 16.86 -9.57 34.55
N LYS A 202 17.50 -10.61 33.99
CA LYS A 202 18.18 -10.53 32.69
C LYS A 202 17.17 -10.22 31.58
N GLY A 203 16.04 -10.90 31.56
CA GLY A 203 14.98 -10.69 30.58
C GLY A 203 14.45 -9.27 30.60
N ALA A 204 14.15 -8.76 31.78
CA ALA A 204 13.68 -7.38 31.99
C ALA A 204 14.74 -6.34 31.56
N ALA A 205 16.01 -6.53 31.91
CA ALA A 205 17.11 -5.66 31.52
C ALA A 205 17.28 -5.62 29.99
N VAL A 206 17.29 -6.80 29.32
CA VAL A 206 17.36 -6.86 27.84
C VAL A 206 16.14 -6.19 27.20
N ALA A 207 14.94 -6.39 27.73
CA ALA A 207 13.73 -5.76 27.22
C ALA A 207 13.78 -4.23 27.38
N ALA A 208 14.20 -3.73 28.55
CA ALA A 208 14.35 -2.29 28.80
C ALA A 208 15.35 -1.63 27.85
N VAL A 209 16.53 -2.27 27.65
CA VAL A 209 17.55 -1.78 26.72
C VAL A 209 17.03 -1.85 25.27
N THR A 210 16.27 -2.89 24.91
CA THR A 210 15.65 -2.99 23.58
C THR A 210 14.68 -1.83 23.35
N ILE A 211 13.85 -1.46 24.33
CA ILE A 211 12.94 -0.31 24.26
C ILE A 211 13.75 0.98 24.08
N ALA A 212 14.77 1.21 24.89
CA ALA A 212 15.59 2.40 24.83
C ALA A 212 16.26 2.56 23.45
N ILE A 213 16.92 1.50 22.94
CA ILE A 213 17.58 1.50 21.61
C ILE A 213 16.55 1.69 20.49
N PHE A 214 15.37 1.13 20.63
CA PHE A 214 14.30 1.30 19.64
C PHE A 214 13.81 2.73 19.54
N TYR A 215 13.53 3.40 20.67
CA TYR A 215 12.97 4.75 20.67
C TYR A 215 14.03 5.86 20.49
N LEU A 216 15.27 5.64 20.91
CA LEU A 216 16.32 6.66 20.87
C LEU A 216 16.49 7.31 19.48
N PRO A 217 16.58 6.58 18.34
CA PRO A 217 16.69 7.20 17.02
C PRO A 217 15.42 7.92 16.56
N GLN A 218 14.26 7.62 17.18
CA GLN A 218 12.98 8.22 16.83
C GLN A 218 12.73 9.54 17.57
N LEU A 219 13.41 9.76 18.72
CA LEU A 219 13.20 10.93 19.57
C LEU A 219 13.42 12.28 18.85
N PRO A 220 14.49 12.49 18.07
CA PRO A 220 14.69 13.78 17.39
C PRO A 220 13.50 14.18 16.52
N PHE A 221 13.00 13.27 15.71
CA PHE A 221 11.84 13.48 14.84
C PHE A 221 10.55 13.69 15.63
N SER A 222 10.37 12.90 16.69
CA SER A 222 9.19 13.00 17.56
C SER A 222 9.15 14.33 18.34
N ILE A 223 10.29 14.86 18.75
CA ILE A 223 10.39 16.17 19.41
C ILE A 223 10.05 17.31 18.44
N VAL A 224 10.54 17.25 17.22
CA VAL A 224 10.22 18.25 16.17
C VAL A 224 8.71 18.23 15.92
N ASN A 225 8.12 17.06 15.71
CA ASN A 225 6.68 16.92 15.50
C ASN A 225 5.86 17.39 16.72
N TYR A 226 6.33 17.12 17.94
CA TYR A 226 5.68 17.59 19.16
C TYR A 226 5.68 19.14 19.25
N ARG A 227 6.81 19.78 18.91
CA ARG A 227 6.90 21.25 18.89
C ARG A 227 5.96 21.87 17.85
N TYR A 228 5.78 21.21 16.70
CA TYR A 228 4.92 21.69 15.64
C TYR A 228 3.43 21.48 15.94
N THR A 229 3.06 20.28 16.42
CA THR A 229 1.64 19.89 16.60
C THR A 229 1.10 20.15 18.00
N GLY A 230 1.97 20.42 18.99
CA GLY A 230 1.59 20.50 20.41
C GLY A 230 1.24 19.14 21.05
N ARG A 231 1.40 18.03 20.31
CA ARG A 231 1.02 16.68 20.76
C ARG A 231 2.07 15.64 20.43
N TRP A 232 2.10 14.55 21.20
CA TRP A 232 3.02 13.45 20.94
C TRP A 232 2.45 12.51 19.87
N CYS A 233 2.90 12.64 18.63
CA CYS A 233 2.48 11.82 17.48
C CYS A 233 3.58 10.88 16.95
N GLY A 234 4.75 10.84 17.61
CA GLY A 234 5.87 10.03 17.16
C GLY A 234 6.65 10.66 15.98
N PRO A 235 7.44 9.86 15.24
CA PRO A 235 8.34 10.37 14.20
C PRO A 235 7.63 10.77 12.89
N SER A 236 6.30 10.60 12.80
CA SER A 236 5.47 10.98 11.65
C SER A 236 4.12 11.48 12.10
N THR A 237 3.61 12.53 11.46
CA THR A 237 2.28 13.10 11.76
C THR A 237 1.18 12.48 10.92
N ALA A 238 1.52 11.66 9.91
CA ALA A 238 0.55 11.10 8.96
C ALA A 238 -0.34 9.98 9.53
N GLY A 239 -0.13 9.52 10.77
CA GLY A 239 -0.81 8.34 11.31
C GLY A 239 -2.32 8.40 11.22
N ASP A 240 -2.94 9.47 11.73
CA ASP A 240 -4.39 9.68 11.69
C ASP A 240 -4.89 9.83 10.24
N LYS A 241 -4.17 10.60 9.40
CA LYS A 241 -4.52 10.84 7.99
C LYS A 241 -4.52 9.55 7.17
N VAL A 242 -3.48 8.73 7.31
CA VAL A 242 -3.36 7.45 6.60
C VAL A 242 -4.39 6.43 7.10
N LEU A 243 -4.73 6.47 8.40
CA LEU A 243 -5.78 5.63 8.95
C LEU A 243 -7.17 6.03 8.43
N ALA A 244 -7.48 7.33 8.39
CA ALA A 244 -8.73 7.86 7.83
C ALA A 244 -8.88 7.48 6.36
N LEU A 245 -7.80 7.61 5.57
CA LEU A 245 -7.81 7.33 4.13
C LEU A 245 -8.32 5.91 3.80
N GLY A 246 -8.05 4.95 4.66
CA GLY A 246 -8.50 3.57 4.47
C GLY A 246 -9.75 3.19 5.26
N ASN A 247 -10.32 4.05 6.09
CA ASN A 247 -11.37 3.64 7.03
C ASN A 247 -12.48 4.68 7.18
N THR A 248 -12.86 5.34 6.10
CA THR A 248 -14.10 6.11 6.01
C THR A 248 -15.22 5.26 5.40
N PRO A 249 -16.49 5.62 5.54
CA PRO A 249 -17.61 4.91 4.90
C PRO A 249 -17.47 4.76 3.39
N GLU A 250 -16.80 5.72 2.75
CA GLU A 250 -16.57 5.75 1.30
C GLU A 250 -15.21 5.23 0.87
N ALA A 251 -14.36 4.83 1.83
CA ALA A 251 -13.02 4.37 1.49
C ALA A 251 -13.04 3.08 0.65
N PRO A 252 -12.28 3.02 -0.45
CA PRO A 252 -12.09 1.77 -1.16
C PRO A 252 -11.20 0.82 -0.35
N PRO A 253 -11.32 -0.50 -0.53
CA PRO A 253 -10.45 -1.46 0.15
C PRO A 253 -8.98 -1.33 -0.27
N GLY A 254 -8.72 -0.81 -1.46
CA GLY A 254 -7.39 -0.55 -2.00
C GLY A 254 -7.39 0.64 -2.95
N GLY A 255 -6.20 1.17 -3.20
CA GLY A 255 -6.04 2.42 -3.93
C GLY A 255 -6.04 3.63 -3.00
N LEU A 256 -6.15 4.80 -3.57
CA LEU A 256 -6.19 6.09 -2.88
C LEU A 256 -7.38 6.89 -3.37
N GLU A 257 -8.25 7.25 -2.45
CA GLU A 257 -9.33 8.20 -2.63
C GLU A 257 -9.37 9.16 -1.46
N TYR A 258 -9.83 10.37 -1.74
CA TYR A 258 -9.90 11.45 -0.75
C TYR A 258 -11.35 11.93 -0.62
N PRO A 259 -12.29 11.10 -0.11
CA PRO A 259 -13.68 11.49 0.06
C PRO A 259 -13.82 12.62 1.08
N MET A 260 -14.96 13.31 1.07
CA MET A 260 -15.20 14.42 1.99
C MET A 260 -15.08 14.01 3.45
N THR A 261 -15.57 12.83 3.82
CA THR A 261 -15.45 12.31 5.19
C THR A 261 -13.98 12.17 5.63
N TYR A 262 -13.06 11.82 4.70
CA TYR A 262 -11.64 11.83 4.98
C TYR A 262 -11.16 13.23 5.40
N HIS A 263 -11.53 14.26 4.64
CA HIS A 263 -11.13 15.65 4.96
C HIS A 263 -11.70 16.11 6.31
N GLU A 264 -12.95 15.78 6.59
CA GLU A 264 -13.62 16.10 7.86
C GLU A 264 -12.94 15.45 9.05
N TRP A 265 -12.68 14.13 8.99
CA TRP A 265 -12.02 13.41 10.06
C TRP A 265 -10.57 13.88 10.28
N CYS A 266 -9.87 14.24 9.20
CA CYS A 266 -8.55 14.84 9.30
C CYS A 266 -8.62 16.23 9.94
N ASN A 267 -9.59 17.08 9.55
CA ASN A 267 -9.80 18.39 10.15
C ASN A 267 -10.08 18.28 11.65
N ASP A 268 -10.98 17.36 12.05
CA ASP A 268 -11.30 17.15 13.47
C ASP A 268 -10.10 16.64 14.26
N SER A 269 -9.27 15.78 13.67
CA SER A 269 -8.09 15.23 14.34
C SER A 269 -6.94 16.25 14.47
N ASP A 270 -6.91 17.28 13.62
CA ASP A 270 -5.89 18.34 13.66
C ASP A 270 -6.25 19.49 14.60
N LYS A 271 -7.51 19.58 15.05
CA LYS A 271 -7.93 20.55 16.08
C LYS A 271 -7.14 20.37 17.38
N ARG A 272 -7.05 21.41 18.17
CA ARG A 272 -6.51 21.32 19.52
C ARG A 272 -7.52 20.67 20.47
N PRO A 273 -7.08 20.07 21.59
CA PRO A 273 -8.00 19.48 22.56
C PRO A 273 -9.11 20.44 23.03
N GLU A 274 -8.76 21.71 23.28
CA GLU A 274 -9.68 22.79 23.68
C GLU A 274 -10.69 23.19 22.60
N GLU A 275 -10.42 22.86 21.34
CA GLU A 275 -11.28 23.15 20.18
C GLU A 275 -12.23 21.98 19.86
N GLY A 276 -12.34 21.00 20.76
CA GLY A 276 -13.20 19.82 20.57
C GLY A 276 -12.63 18.79 19.58
N ARG A 277 -11.33 18.53 19.68
CA ARG A 277 -10.65 17.52 18.86
C ARG A 277 -11.29 16.15 18.96
N VAL A 278 -11.59 15.53 17.81
CA VAL A 278 -11.99 14.13 17.71
C VAL A 278 -10.93 13.35 16.92
N SER A 279 -10.39 12.30 17.52
CA SER A 279 -9.38 11.47 16.84
C SER A 279 -10.00 10.57 15.78
N VAL A 280 -9.26 10.25 14.72
CA VAL A 280 -9.71 9.32 13.67
C VAL A 280 -10.12 7.95 14.25
N PRO A 281 -9.39 7.34 15.20
CA PRO A 281 -9.88 6.12 15.84
C PRO A 281 -11.26 6.28 16.53
N SER A 282 -11.56 7.44 17.09
CA SER A 282 -12.87 7.71 17.71
C SER A 282 -13.99 7.74 16.67
N HIS A 283 -13.75 8.38 15.53
CA HIS A 283 -14.68 8.37 14.39
C HIS A 283 -14.93 6.95 13.85
N ILE A 284 -13.87 6.14 13.71
CA ILE A 284 -14.00 4.74 13.28
C ILE A 284 -14.82 3.91 14.28
N ILE A 285 -14.59 4.11 15.59
CA ILE A 285 -15.36 3.43 16.64
C ILE A 285 -16.84 3.85 16.59
N GLN A 286 -17.12 5.13 16.37
CA GLN A 286 -18.48 5.62 16.22
C GLN A 286 -19.14 5.01 14.99
N TRP A 287 -18.50 5.05 13.83
CA TRP A 287 -19.00 4.41 12.61
C TRP A 287 -19.24 2.91 12.79
N PHE A 288 -18.35 2.20 13.50
CA PHE A 288 -18.57 0.79 13.82
C PHE A 288 -19.83 0.57 14.68
N LYS A 289 -20.13 1.47 15.62
CA LYS A 289 -21.36 1.37 16.43
C LYS A 289 -22.63 1.63 15.59
N GLU A 290 -22.56 2.55 14.65
CA GLU A 290 -23.67 2.95 13.80
C GLU A 290 -23.93 1.97 12.65
N SER A 291 -22.84 1.47 12.02
CA SER A 291 -22.92 0.60 10.83
C SER A 291 -21.87 -0.52 10.86
N PRO A 292 -21.98 -1.49 11.79
CA PRO A 292 -20.97 -2.53 11.99
C PRO A 292 -20.74 -3.40 10.77
N LEU A 293 -21.78 -3.68 9.98
CA LEU A 293 -21.68 -4.53 8.78
C LEU A 293 -20.83 -3.86 7.69
N GLN A 294 -20.97 -2.56 7.48
CA GLN A 294 -20.16 -1.83 6.49
C GLN A 294 -18.67 -1.86 6.86
N VAL A 295 -18.35 -1.65 8.14
CA VAL A 295 -16.97 -1.72 8.62
C VAL A 295 -16.38 -3.12 8.43
N ILE A 296 -17.15 -4.16 8.82
CA ILE A 296 -16.72 -5.56 8.67
C ILE A 296 -16.53 -5.89 7.20
N GLU A 297 -17.45 -5.49 6.32
CA GLU A 297 -17.34 -5.70 4.89
C GLU A 297 -16.09 -5.05 4.30
N LEU A 298 -15.82 -3.77 4.61
CA LEU A 298 -14.61 -3.09 4.17
C LEU A 298 -13.35 -3.83 4.62
N GLN A 299 -13.28 -4.26 5.89
CA GLN A 299 -12.12 -5.00 6.40
C GLN A 299 -11.99 -6.38 5.72
N PHE A 300 -13.09 -7.08 5.46
CA PHE A 300 -13.09 -8.34 4.74
C PHE A 300 -12.58 -8.17 3.29
N ARG A 301 -13.05 -7.14 2.59
CA ARG A 301 -12.58 -6.79 1.23
C ARG A 301 -11.08 -6.49 1.23
N LYS A 302 -10.55 -5.78 2.23
CA LYS A 302 -9.10 -5.55 2.39
C LYS A 302 -8.33 -6.85 2.58
N VAL A 303 -8.84 -7.79 3.38
CA VAL A 303 -8.21 -9.11 3.56
C VAL A 303 -8.13 -9.87 2.24
N LEU A 304 -9.22 -9.92 1.46
CA LEU A 304 -9.22 -10.53 0.13
C LEU A 304 -8.23 -9.84 -0.81
N LEU A 305 -8.24 -8.52 -0.82
CA LEU A 305 -7.39 -7.71 -1.70
C LEU A 305 -5.89 -7.83 -1.36
N PHE A 306 -5.55 -8.00 -0.08
CA PHE A 306 -4.15 -8.25 0.31
C PHE A 306 -3.59 -9.53 -0.35
N TRP A 307 -4.38 -10.57 -0.45
CA TRP A 307 -3.98 -11.84 -1.08
C TRP A 307 -4.25 -11.89 -2.57
N TYR A 308 -4.87 -10.84 -3.14
CA TYR A 308 -5.22 -10.77 -4.54
C TYR A 308 -4.01 -10.98 -5.45
N ARG A 309 -4.20 -11.78 -6.49
CA ARG A 309 -3.12 -12.21 -7.38
C ARG A 309 -2.55 -11.12 -8.28
N LYS A 310 -3.35 -10.08 -8.60
CA LYS A 310 -2.88 -8.95 -9.41
C LYS A 310 -2.18 -7.90 -8.54
N GLU A 311 -1.42 -7.04 -9.20
CA GLU A 311 -0.74 -5.92 -8.58
C GLU A 311 -1.68 -4.70 -8.59
N ILE A 312 -1.89 -4.08 -7.41
CA ILE A 312 -2.67 -2.84 -7.28
C ILE A 312 -1.67 -1.70 -7.35
N PRO A 313 -1.64 -0.92 -8.43
CA PRO A 313 -0.64 0.12 -8.62
C PRO A 313 -0.84 1.30 -7.68
N ASN A 314 0.25 2.01 -7.42
CA ASN A 314 0.29 3.31 -6.79
C ASN A 314 1.70 3.91 -6.98
N ASN A 315 1.81 5.18 -7.28
CA ASN A 315 3.01 5.88 -7.77
C ASN A 315 3.56 5.26 -9.06
N VAL A 316 3.71 3.95 -9.11
CA VAL A 316 4.20 3.21 -10.29
C VAL A 316 3.28 2.03 -10.59
N ASN A 317 3.07 1.78 -11.87
CA ASN A 317 2.29 0.66 -12.40
C ASN A 317 3.19 -0.27 -13.19
N ILE A 318 3.30 -1.53 -12.79
CA ILE A 318 4.19 -2.49 -13.45
C ILE A 318 3.81 -2.77 -14.91
N GLU A 319 2.53 -2.66 -15.26
CA GLU A 319 2.06 -2.90 -16.63
C GLU A 319 2.39 -1.71 -17.56
N ILE A 320 2.60 -0.52 -17.01
CA ILE A 320 2.96 0.70 -17.76
C ILE A 320 4.48 0.89 -17.70
N HIS A 321 5.05 1.11 -16.51
CA HIS A 321 6.47 1.41 -16.32
C HIS A 321 7.37 0.20 -16.65
N GLY A 322 6.86 -1.02 -16.50
CA GLY A 322 7.57 -2.26 -16.80
C GLY A 322 7.59 -2.66 -18.28
N ARG A 323 6.90 -1.94 -19.17
CA ARG A 323 6.82 -2.31 -20.62
C ARG A 323 8.19 -2.39 -21.28
N GLY A 324 9.12 -1.53 -20.90
CA GLY A 324 10.50 -1.51 -21.40
C GLY A 324 11.39 -2.64 -20.88
N CYS A 325 10.89 -3.52 -20.00
CA CYS A 325 11.68 -4.58 -19.37
C CYS A 325 11.09 -5.98 -19.60
N PRO A 326 11.44 -6.67 -20.71
CA PRO A 326 10.95 -8.03 -21.00
C PRO A 326 11.30 -9.05 -19.91
N LEU A 327 12.41 -8.85 -19.19
CA LEU A 327 12.84 -9.74 -18.10
C LEU A 327 11.77 -9.87 -17.02
N LEU A 328 11.01 -8.82 -16.75
CA LEU A 328 9.94 -8.86 -15.75
C LEU A 328 8.87 -9.92 -16.05
N LYS A 329 8.60 -10.22 -17.32
CA LYS A 329 7.62 -11.25 -17.72
C LYS A 329 8.08 -12.67 -17.39
N LEU A 330 9.38 -12.88 -17.21
CA LEU A 330 9.98 -14.18 -16.87
C LEU A 330 10.06 -14.41 -15.35
N LEU A 331 9.85 -13.36 -14.56
CA LEU A 331 9.92 -13.45 -13.10
C LEU A 331 8.60 -13.92 -12.48
N LEU A 332 8.70 -14.43 -11.25
CA LEU A 332 7.57 -15.01 -10.52
C LEU A 332 6.58 -13.93 -10.07
N PRO A 333 5.32 -13.95 -10.52
CA PRO A 333 4.28 -13.07 -10.01
C PRO A 333 3.94 -13.38 -8.55
N PHE A 334 3.32 -12.43 -7.86
CA PHE A 334 3.02 -12.50 -6.42
C PHE A 334 2.32 -13.81 -6.00
N TRP A 335 1.32 -14.25 -6.75
CA TRP A 335 0.51 -15.41 -6.40
C TRP A 335 1.29 -16.73 -6.38
N LEU A 336 2.38 -16.87 -7.15
CA LEU A 336 3.18 -18.10 -7.18
C LEU A 336 3.92 -18.40 -5.87
N PHE A 337 4.20 -17.40 -5.05
CA PHE A 337 4.72 -17.62 -3.70
C PHE A 337 3.70 -17.29 -2.59
N ALA A 338 2.71 -16.45 -2.85
CA ALA A 338 1.65 -16.15 -1.91
C ALA A 338 0.77 -17.37 -1.60
N ILE A 339 0.37 -18.14 -2.63
CA ILE A 339 -0.42 -19.35 -2.46
C ILE A 339 0.31 -20.39 -1.59
N PRO A 340 1.56 -20.81 -1.86
CA PRO A 340 2.28 -21.73 -0.99
C PRO A 340 2.52 -21.15 0.41
N ALA A 341 2.75 -19.84 0.55
CA ALA A 341 2.91 -19.20 1.84
C ALA A 341 1.63 -19.25 2.67
N LEU A 342 0.49 -18.93 2.07
CA LEU A 342 -0.82 -19.01 2.71
C LEU A 342 -1.19 -20.44 3.06
N ALA A 343 -0.90 -21.40 2.17
CA ALA A 343 -1.06 -22.83 2.45
C ALA A 343 -0.18 -23.27 3.63
N ALA A 344 1.04 -22.73 3.76
CA ALA A 344 1.88 -22.97 4.94
C ALA A 344 1.25 -22.40 6.22
N LEU A 345 0.67 -21.20 6.18
CA LEU A 345 -0.04 -20.62 7.32
C LEU A 345 -1.24 -21.47 7.73
N LEU A 346 -2.04 -21.94 6.78
CA LEU A 346 -3.24 -22.74 7.03
C LEU A 346 -2.93 -24.17 7.52
N SER A 347 -1.83 -24.79 7.04
CA SER A 347 -1.50 -26.20 7.34
C SER A 347 -0.48 -26.39 8.45
N CYS A 348 0.30 -25.37 8.78
CA CYS A 348 1.48 -25.48 9.64
C CYS A 348 1.31 -24.91 11.05
N TRP A 349 0.12 -24.69 11.49
CA TRP A 349 -0.18 -24.00 12.75
C TRP A 349 0.20 -24.77 14.04
N ARG A 350 0.71 -25.99 13.93
CA ARG A 350 1.36 -26.66 15.06
C ARG A 350 2.77 -26.08 15.29
N PHE A 351 2.83 -24.91 15.90
CA PHE A 351 4.08 -24.24 16.26
C PHE A 351 4.76 -24.95 17.44
N ARG A 352 5.55 -25.98 17.13
CA ARG A 352 6.32 -26.72 18.15
C ARG A 352 7.58 -25.98 18.63
N SER A 353 7.98 -24.89 17.97
CA SER A 353 9.16 -24.13 18.39
C SER A 353 8.89 -22.62 18.39
N PRO A 354 9.38 -21.90 19.42
CA PRO A 354 9.18 -20.46 19.54
C PRO A 354 9.70 -19.64 18.36
N SER A 355 10.83 -20.05 17.76
CA SER A 355 11.39 -19.34 16.61
C SER A 355 10.52 -19.46 15.33
N ARG A 356 9.73 -20.52 15.21
CA ARG A 356 8.73 -20.66 14.13
C ARG A 356 7.50 -19.82 14.43
N LEU A 357 7.08 -19.76 15.70
CA LEU A 357 6.02 -18.87 16.15
C LEU A 357 6.39 -17.40 15.88
N LEU A 358 7.66 -17.03 16.10
CA LEU A 358 8.14 -15.67 15.80
C LEU A 358 7.93 -15.32 14.33
N LEU A 359 8.32 -16.17 13.38
CA LEU A 359 8.09 -15.95 11.95
C LEU A 359 6.59 -15.77 11.65
N PHE A 360 5.75 -16.64 12.22
CA PHE A 360 4.30 -16.53 12.04
C PHE A 360 3.77 -15.20 12.57
N MET A 361 4.19 -14.78 13.77
CA MET A 361 3.80 -13.51 14.36
C MET A 361 4.23 -12.33 13.49
N LEU A 362 5.47 -12.33 12.95
CA LEU A 362 5.92 -11.28 12.03
C LEU A 362 5.02 -11.17 10.79
N VAL A 363 4.63 -12.30 10.21
CA VAL A 363 3.75 -12.31 9.03
C VAL A 363 2.35 -11.83 9.38
N VAL A 364 1.74 -12.36 10.45
CA VAL A 364 0.38 -12.00 10.86
C VAL A 364 0.28 -10.54 11.29
N VAL A 365 1.25 -10.06 12.07
CA VAL A 365 1.29 -8.65 12.51
C VAL A 365 1.46 -7.71 11.33
N TYR A 366 2.37 -8.01 10.40
CA TYR A 366 2.54 -7.18 9.20
C TYR A 366 1.30 -7.15 8.33
N PHE A 367 0.70 -8.33 8.10
CA PHE A 367 -0.55 -8.46 7.36
C PHE A 367 -1.67 -7.66 8.02
N GLY A 368 -1.91 -7.86 9.33
CA GLY A 368 -2.92 -7.14 10.10
C GLY A 368 -2.68 -5.63 10.09
N ALA A 369 -1.44 -5.19 10.30
CA ALA A 369 -1.06 -3.80 10.24
C ALA A 369 -1.33 -3.17 8.86
N THR A 370 -1.09 -3.92 7.78
CA THR A 370 -1.37 -3.43 6.42
C THR A 370 -2.88 -3.38 6.16
N ALA A 371 -3.63 -4.39 6.58
CA ALA A 371 -5.08 -4.47 6.39
C ALA A 371 -5.85 -3.41 7.19
N MET A 372 -5.30 -2.93 8.32
CA MET A 372 -5.88 -1.82 9.09
C MET A 372 -5.93 -0.49 8.32
N PHE A 373 -5.09 -0.30 7.32
CA PHE A 373 -5.07 0.90 6.48
C PHE A 373 -5.83 0.64 5.17
N TYR A 374 -5.19 0.76 4.04
CA TYR A 374 -5.70 0.41 2.71
C TYR A 374 -4.66 -0.43 1.96
N ILE A 375 -5.09 -1.18 0.97
CA ILE A 375 -4.22 -2.15 0.31
C ILE A 375 -3.67 -1.59 -0.99
N LEU A 376 -2.34 -1.53 -1.07
CA LEU A 376 -1.58 -1.28 -2.29
C LEU A 376 -0.58 -2.39 -2.53
N ALA A 377 -0.25 -2.65 -3.77
CA ALA A 377 0.75 -3.66 -4.11
C ALA A 377 2.10 -3.35 -3.46
N ARG A 378 2.55 -2.09 -3.46
CA ARG A 378 3.81 -1.68 -2.82
C ARG A 378 3.85 -2.00 -1.32
N PHE A 379 2.71 -1.98 -0.63
CA PHE A 379 2.66 -2.30 0.81
C PHE A 379 2.94 -3.77 1.09
N ARG A 380 2.73 -4.65 0.11
CA ARG A 380 3.04 -6.07 0.21
C ARG A 380 4.52 -6.39 0.04
N ILE A 381 5.32 -5.48 -0.55
CA ILE A 381 6.74 -5.73 -0.86
C ILE A 381 7.54 -6.03 0.41
N GLY A 382 7.31 -5.29 1.48
CA GLY A 382 8.02 -5.50 2.74
C GLY A 382 7.87 -6.92 3.31
N ILE A 383 6.71 -7.55 3.16
CA ILE A 383 6.47 -8.91 3.68
C ILE A 383 6.93 -10.03 2.72
N VAL A 384 7.18 -9.71 1.45
CA VAL A 384 7.60 -10.72 0.44
C VAL A 384 8.74 -11.62 0.92
N PRO A 385 9.81 -11.12 1.56
CA PRO A 385 10.87 -11.97 2.11
C PRO A 385 10.34 -13.06 3.05
N LEU A 386 9.41 -12.71 3.93
CA LEU A 386 8.83 -13.64 4.92
C LEU A 386 7.84 -14.61 4.26
N LEU A 387 7.08 -14.17 3.25
CA LEU A 387 6.22 -15.06 2.46
C LEU A 387 7.05 -16.09 1.68
N CYS A 388 8.20 -15.70 1.14
CA CYS A 388 9.13 -16.62 0.49
C CYS A 388 9.67 -17.70 1.46
N VAL A 389 9.88 -17.35 2.74
CA VAL A 389 10.25 -18.35 3.78
C VAL A 389 9.12 -19.36 3.96
N LEU A 390 7.88 -18.91 4.14
CA LEU A 390 6.73 -19.79 4.32
C LEU A 390 6.49 -20.67 3.08
N ALA A 391 6.53 -20.07 1.89
CA ALA A 391 6.40 -20.79 0.63
C ALA A 391 7.47 -21.89 0.48
N ALA A 392 8.73 -21.58 0.81
CA ALA A 392 9.82 -22.55 0.75
C ALA A 392 9.62 -23.72 1.71
N VAL A 393 9.09 -23.47 2.91
CA VAL A 393 8.76 -24.52 3.88
C VAL A 393 7.66 -25.43 3.35
N PHE A 394 6.63 -24.85 2.74
CA PHE A 394 5.54 -25.61 2.12
C PHE A 394 6.04 -26.45 0.95
N CYS A 395 6.77 -25.83 0.00
CA CYS A 395 7.35 -26.55 -1.15
C CYS A 395 8.28 -27.69 -0.72
N GLN A 396 9.16 -27.45 0.27
CA GLN A 396 10.03 -28.52 0.78
C GLN A 396 9.21 -29.69 1.36
N ARG A 397 8.17 -29.42 2.13
CA ARG A 397 7.32 -30.48 2.70
C ARG A 397 6.59 -31.29 1.63
N LEU A 398 6.09 -30.65 0.59
CA LEU A 398 5.48 -31.34 -0.55
C LEU A 398 6.52 -32.22 -1.28
N MET A 399 7.72 -31.69 -1.52
CA MET A 399 8.80 -32.46 -2.15
C MET A 399 9.21 -33.67 -1.32
N ASP A 400 9.40 -33.50 0.01
CA ASP A 400 9.76 -34.58 0.91
C ASP A 400 8.64 -35.64 0.97
N ALA A 401 7.40 -35.23 0.97
CA ALA A 401 6.24 -36.13 0.94
C ALA A 401 6.12 -36.87 -0.40
N TRP A 402 6.36 -36.19 -1.52
CA TRP A 402 6.36 -36.82 -2.85
C TRP A 402 7.47 -37.87 -2.99
N GLN A 403 8.68 -37.56 -2.54
CA GLN A 403 9.82 -38.49 -2.60
C GLN A 403 9.61 -39.78 -1.78
N THR A 404 8.80 -39.71 -0.71
CA THR A 404 8.53 -40.84 0.17
C THR A 404 7.27 -41.64 -0.17
N ARG A 405 6.50 -41.21 -1.21
CA ARG A 405 5.22 -41.85 -1.58
C ARG A 405 5.34 -43.33 -2.01
N ASN A 406 6.46 -43.68 -2.64
CA ASN A 406 6.71 -45.01 -3.22
C ASN A 406 7.52 -45.93 -2.26
N GLN A 407 7.69 -45.59 -0.99
CA GLN A 407 8.35 -46.45 -0.03
C GLN A 407 7.43 -47.60 0.37
N PRO A 408 7.98 -48.83 0.64
CA PRO A 408 7.19 -50.04 0.87
C PRO A 408 6.19 -50.00 2.04
N ASN A 409 6.30 -49.05 2.93
CA ASN A 409 5.34 -48.79 4.02
C ASN A 409 5.13 -47.27 4.16
N PRO A 410 4.27 -46.65 3.34
CA PRO A 410 4.03 -45.23 3.43
C PRO A 410 3.36 -44.92 4.77
N ASP A 411 4.01 -44.07 5.56
CA ASP A 411 3.46 -43.58 6.82
C ASP A 411 2.10 -42.86 6.56
N LYS A 412 1.01 -43.48 7.06
CA LYS A 412 -0.36 -42.90 6.96
C LYS A 412 -0.43 -41.46 7.47
N GLY A 413 0.41 -41.09 8.45
CA GLY A 413 0.53 -39.73 8.94
C GLY A 413 1.07 -38.77 7.88
N ARG A 414 2.04 -39.22 7.06
CA ARG A 414 2.57 -38.41 5.94
C ARG A 414 1.56 -38.21 4.81
N GLN A 415 0.81 -39.29 4.46
CA GLN A 415 -0.25 -39.17 3.45
C GLN A 415 -1.32 -38.15 3.88
N ARG A 416 -1.75 -38.18 5.14
CA ARG A 416 -2.66 -37.16 5.70
C ARG A 416 -2.09 -35.74 5.65
N LEU A 417 -0.79 -35.58 5.92
CA LEU A 417 -0.11 -34.29 5.81
C LEU A 417 -0.07 -33.75 4.37
N VAL A 418 0.12 -34.64 3.37
CA VAL A 418 0.07 -34.26 1.94
C VAL A 418 -1.35 -33.80 1.56
N LEU A 419 -2.36 -34.60 1.93
CA LEU A 419 -3.75 -34.26 1.63
C LEU A 419 -4.17 -32.93 2.30
N ALA A 420 -3.79 -32.74 3.58
CA ALA A 420 -4.03 -31.49 4.29
C ALA A 420 -3.28 -30.31 3.63
N GLY A 421 -2.05 -30.53 3.15
CA GLY A 421 -1.28 -29.53 2.41
C GLY A 421 -1.91 -29.17 1.08
N LEU A 422 -2.39 -30.17 0.32
CA LEU A 422 -3.09 -29.92 -0.96
C LEU A 422 -4.43 -29.20 -0.72
N ALA A 423 -5.20 -29.62 0.28
CA ALA A 423 -6.44 -28.92 0.66
C ALA A 423 -6.17 -27.46 1.07
N ALA A 424 -5.11 -27.23 1.84
CA ALA A 424 -4.67 -25.89 2.21
C ALA A 424 -4.21 -25.07 1.00
N ALA A 425 -3.55 -25.69 0.01
CA ALA A 425 -3.17 -25.02 -1.23
C ALA A 425 -4.40 -24.66 -2.10
N CYS A 426 -5.40 -25.54 -2.17
CA CYS A 426 -6.67 -25.24 -2.83
C CYS A 426 -7.41 -24.09 -2.14
N ALA A 427 -7.51 -24.12 -0.79
CA ALA A 427 -8.11 -23.04 -0.02
C ALA A 427 -7.37 -21.71 -0.21
N ALA A 428 -6.03 -21.74 -0.21
CA ALA A 428 -5.20 -20.57 -0.49
C ALA A 428 -5.40 -20.03 -1.92
N PHE A 429 -5.50 -20.94 -2.91
CA PHE A 429 -5.80 -20.54 -4.30
C PHE A 429 -7.18 -19.86 -4.41
N ILE A 430 -8.20 -20.44 -3.77
CA ILE A 430 -9.54 -19.86 -3.74
C ILE A 430 -9.48 -18.46 -3.08
N LEU A 431 -8.81 -18.32 -1.94
CA LEU A 431 -8.69 -17.03 -1.26
C LEU A 431 -7.94 -16.00 -2.11
N CYS A 432 -6.83 -16.37 -2.75
CA CYS A 432 -6.09 -15.49 -3.65
C CYS A 432 -6.88 -15.09 -4.91
N SER A 433 -7.91 -15.86 -5.27
CA SER A 433 -8.80 -15.60 -6.41
C SER A 433 -10.15 -15.01 -5.98
N ALA A 434 -10.51 -15.08 -4.70
CA ALA A 434 -11.82 -14.71 -4.18
C ALA A 434 -12.18 -13.26 -4.45
N PHE A 435 -11.18 -12.36 -4.46
CA PHE A 435 -11.43 -10.96 -4.78
C PHE A 435 -11.89 -10.77 -6.23
N THR A 436 -11.35 -11.54 -7.18
CA THR A 436 -11.81 -11.51 -8.57
C THR A 436 -13.25 -12.01 -8.67
N LEU A 437 -13.56 -13.11 -7.99
CA LEU A 437 -14.94 -13.63 -7.93
C LEU A 437 -15.90 -12.67 -7.24
N TYR A 438 -15.46 -12.06 -6.15
CA TYR A 438 -16.22 -11.04 -5.45
C TYR A 438 -16.52 -9.85 -6.37
N GLN A 439 -15.53 -9.39 -7.14
CA GLN A 439 -15.68 -8.33 -8.13
C GLN A 439 -16.70 -8.71 -9.22
N ASP A 440 -16.63 -9.94 -9.73
CA ASP A 440 -17.55 -10.41 -10.78
C ASP A 440 -19.00 -10.53 -10.28
N LEU A 441 -19.19 -10.84 -8.99
CA LEU A 441 -20.50 -10.91 -8.35
C LEU A 441 -21.09 -9.54 -8.01
N TYR A 442 -20.25 -8.57 -7.66
CA TYR A 442 -20.60 -7.20 -7.32
C TYR A 442 -20.13 -6.27 -8.44
N GLU A 443 -20.80 -6.34 -9.58
CA GLU A 443 -20.40 -5.73 -10.87
C GLU A 443 -20.13 -4.23 -10.82
N ALA A 444 -20.73 -3.52 -9.91
CA ALA A 444 -20.55 -2.09 -9.80
C ALA A 444 -20.45 -1.71 -8.33
N ASP A 445 -19.28 -1.45 -7.87
CA ASP A 445 -19.13 -0.76 -6.60
C ASP A 445 -19.51 0.71 -6.76
N ILE A 446 -20.82 0.93 -6.75
CA ILE A 446 -21.33 2.25 -6.50
C ILE A 446 -21.27 2.45 -5.01
N ILE A 447 -20.50 3.41 -4.59
CA ILE A 447 -20.49 3.82 -3.21
C ILE A 447 -21.65 4.77 -3.00
N ARG A 448 -22.58 4.27 -2.19
CA ARG A 448 -23.68 5.04 -1.66
C ARG A 448 -23.40 5.32 -0.19
N ALA A 449 -23.17 6.58 0.14
CA ALA A 449 -23.01 7.00 1.50
C ALA A 449 -24.17 7.88 1.94
N ILE A 450 -24.86 7.47 3.02
CA ILE A 450 -25.81 8.33 3.72
C ILE A 450 -25.01 9.18 4.69
N ARG A 451 -25.14 10.51 4.59
CA ARG A 451 -24.44 11.45 5.47
C ARG A 451 -25.44 12.13 6.39
N PRO A 452 -25.48 11.73 7.66
CA PRO A 452 -26.23 12.45 8.66
C PRO A 452 -25.60 13.82 8.88
N ASN A 453 -26.43 14.84 9.05
CA ASN A 453 -26.05 16.26 9.31
C ASN A 453 -25.34 16.96 8.15
N GLY A 454 -25.40 16.43 6.91
CA GLY A 454 -24.95 17.09 5.70
C GLY A 454 -23.52 17.63 5.71
N ILE A 455 -22.62 16.89 6.36
CA ILE A 455 -21.21 17.26 6.57
C ILE A 455 -20.47 17.56 5.26
N ALA A 456 -20.99 17.09 4.13
CA ALA A 456 -20.41 17.36 2.82
C ALA A 456 -20.92 18.64 2.15
N VAL A 457 -22.17 19.07 2.46
CA VAL A 457 -22.81 20.24 1.81
C VAL A 457 -23.83 20.86 2.79
N ASN A 458 -23.47 21.99 3.38
CA ASN A 458 -24.37 22.88 4.14
C ASN A 458 -25.13 22.31 5.35
N GLY A 459 -24.66 21.26 5.99
CA GLY A 459 -25.23 20.81 7.27
C GLY A 459 -26.56 20.06 7.18
N LYS A 460 -26.91 19.45 6.04
CA LYS A 460 -28.16 18.71 5.86
C LYS A 460 -27.90 17.24 5.49
N ASP A 461 -28.80 16.36 5.90
CA ASP A 461 -28.76 14.95 5.54
C ASP A 461 -28.84 14.76 4.02
N GLY A 462 -28.06 13.83 3.47
CA GLY A 462 -28.04 13.59 2.04
C GLY A 462 -27.46 12.25 1.62
N VAL A 463 -27.53 11.98 0.33
CA VAL A 463 -26.97 10.81 -0.32
C VAL A 463 -25.86 11.23 -1.26
N LEU A 464 -24.67 10.68 -1.04
CA LEU A 464 -23.52 10.80 -1.92
C LEU A 464 -23.38 9.55 -2.77
N ILE A 465 -23.22 9.72 -4.07
CA ILE A 465 -22.94 8.62 -5.00
C ILE A 465 -21.69 8.95 -5.80
N TYR A 466 -20.80 8.00 -5.90
CA TYR A 466 -19.70 7.97 -6.83
C TYR A 466 -19.34 6.50 -7.15
N ASP A 467 -18.76 6.24 -8.31
CA ASP A 467 -18.35 4.89 -8.64
C ASP A 467 -16.86 4.69 -8.37
N HIS A 468 -16.59 3.60 -7.69
CA HIS A 468 -15.28 3.02 -7.61
C HIS A 468 -15.29 1.66 -8.26
N GLY A 469 -14.15 1.27 -8.75
CA GLY A 469 -13.88 -0.13 -8.92
C GLY A 469 -13.76 -0.84 -7.57
N PRO A 470 -13.54 -2.17 -7.57
CA PRO A 470 -13.27 -2.95 -6.36
C PRO A 470 -12.02 -2.46 -5.63
N PHE A 471 -11.19 -1.71 -6.29
CA PHE A 471 -10.09 -0.89 -5.80
C PHE A 471 -9.87 0.27 -6.79
N CYS A 472 -9.43 1.39 -6.28
CA CYS A 472 -9.13 2.58 -7.08
C CYS A 472 -7.73 3.11 -6.79
N GLU A 473 -7.21 3.90 -7.71
CA GLU A 473 -6.02 4.71 -7.51
C GLU A 473 -6.38 6.14 -7.91
N GLY A 474 -6.89 6.89 -6.94
CA GLY A 474 -7.17 8.31 -7.10
C GLY A 474 -5.91 9.08 -7.48
N GLY A 475 -6.04 9.98 -8.39
CA GLY A 475 -4.95 10.84 -8.86
C GLY A 475 -5.50 12.06 -9.57
N MET A 476 -4.57 12.88 -10.05
CA MET A 476 -4.88 14.01 -10.91
C MET A 476 -4.22 13.76 -12.26
N GLU A 477 -4.97 13.90 -13.33
CA GLU A 477 -4.42 13.82 -14.70
C GLU A 477 -4.42 15.20 -15.32
N GLY A 478 -3.28 15.58 -15.86
CA GLY A 478 -3.12 16.82 -16.59
C GLY A 478 -3.80 16.73 -17.95
N ILE A 479 -4.69 17.65 -18.21
CA ILE A 479 -5.41 17.79 -19.46
C ILE A 479 -5.04 19.14 -20.08
N ASN A 480 -4.61 19.14 -21.33
CA ASN A 480 -4.25 20.36 -22.03
C ASN A 480 -5.29 20.74 -23.10
N PRO A 481 -6.29 21.58 -22.75
CA PRO A 481 -7.35 21.95 -23.69
C PRO A 481 -6.88 22.79 -24.87
N SER A 482 -5.70 23.41 -24.79
CA SER A 482 -5.20 24.30 -25.82
C SER A 482 -4.62 23.58 -27.05
N ALA A 483 -4.14 22.37 -26.90
CA ALA A 483 -3.51 21.62 -27.97
C ALA A 483 -4.55 20.98 -28.93
N ASP A 484 -5.68 20.54 -28.38
CA ASP A 484 -6.67 19.72 -29.08
C ASP A 484 -8.08 20.34 -29.16
N GLY A 485 -8.25 21.60 -28.68
CA GLY A 485 -9.55 22.28 -28.57
C GLY A 485 -10.30 21.92 -27.29
N PRO A 486 -11.58 22.29 -27.16
CA PRO A 486 -12.36 22.01 -25.97
C PRO A 486 -12.38 20.52 -25.65
N LEU A 487 -12.05 20.17 -24.40
CA LEU A 487 -12.13 18.81 -23.93
C LEU A 487 -13.49 18.57 -23.28
N GLU A 488 -14.23 17.59 -23.78
CA GLU A 488 -15.45 17.11 -23.16
C GLU A 488 -15.18 15.76 -22.50
N ILE A 489 -15.55 15.64 -21.22
CA ILE A 489 -15.52 14.41 -20.44
C ILE A 489 -16.96 14.02 -20.14
N GLN A 490 -17.39 12.84 -20.56
CA GLN A 490 -18.71 12.29 -20.22
C GLN A 490 -18.53 11.14 -19.24
N LYS A 491 -19.15 11.26 -18.08
CA LYS A 491 -19.20 10.20 -17.05
C LYS A 491 -20.62 9.71 -16.88
N THR A 492 -20.82 8.41 -16.96
CA THR A 492 -22.10 7.76 -16.66
C THR A 492 -22.04 7.15 -15.28
N LEU A 493 -22.91 7.61 -14.38
CA LEU A 493 -23.06 7.13 -13.02
C LEU A 493 -24.32 6.25 -12.90
N ILE A 494 -24.21 5.12 -12.26
CA ILE A 494 -25.37 4.27 -11.93
C ILE A 494 -25.97 4.81 -10.64
N ILE A 495 -27.27 5.08 -10.65
CA ILE A 495 -28.00 5.52 -9.46
C ILE A 495 -28.80 4.33 -8.93
N PRO A 496 -28.60 3.93 -7.66
CA PRO A 496 -29.38 2.88 -7.02
C PRO A 496 -30.88 3.15 -7.15
N GLN A 497 -31.67 2.11 -7.37
CA GLN A 497 -33.10 2.26 -7.62
C GLN A 497 -33.82 3.04 -6.52
N GLU A 498 -33.40 2.86 -5.27
CA GLU A 498 -33.94 3.53 -4.09
C GLU A 498 -33.67 5.05 -4.04
N ASP A 499 -32.68 5.54 -4.76
CA ASP A 499 -32.28 6.96 -4.76
C ASP A 499 -32.68 7.70 -6.06
N ARG A 500 -33.25 7.02 -7.05
CA ARG A 500 -33.58 7.64 -8.36
C ARG A 500 -34.57 8.79 -8.21
N ASP A 501 -35.61 8.61 -7.41
CA ASP A 501 -36.60 9.67 -7.16
C ASP A 501 -35.98 10.87 -6.45
N LEU A 502 -35.03 10.64 -5.54
CA LEU A 502 -34.30 11.70 -4.85
C LEU A 502 -33.50 12.56 -5.85
N PHE A 503 -32.68 11.93 -6.68
CA PHE A 503 -31.84 12.66 -7.66
C PHE A 503 -32.63 13.26 -8.82
N ALA A 504 -33.77 12.70 -9.19
CA ALA A 504 -34.66 13.21 -10.22
C ALA A 504 -35.54 14.38 -9.75
N SER A 505 -35.71 14.58 -8.43
CA SER A 505 -36.63 15.59 -7.89
C SER A 505 -35.96 16.66 -7.01
N ARG A 506 -34.75 16.41 -6.51
CA ARG A 506 -34.07 17.31 -5.56
C ARG A 506 -32.82 17.96 -6.16
N PRO A 507 -32.45 19.14 -5.64
CA PRO A 507 -31.21 19.77 -6.02
C PRO A 507 -30.01 18.84 -5.76
N THR A 508 -29.16 18.70 -6.79
CA THR A 508 -28.02 17.80 -6.79
C THR A 508 -26.72 18.56 -7.06
N THR A 509 -25.78 18.46 -6.16
CA THR A 509 -24.41 18.95 -6.38
C THR A 509 -23.61 17.92 -7.15
N VAL A 510 -23.01 18.34 -8.25
CA VAL A 510 -22.04 17.57 -9.06
C VAL A 510 -20.68 18.19 -8.84
N ARG A 511 -19.67 17.37 -8.56
CA ARG A 511 -18.32 17.88 -8.28
C ARG A 511 -17.22 16.93 -8.76
N ILE A 512 -16.03 17.53 -9.01
CA ILE A 512 -14.80 16.81 -9.36
C ILE A 512 -13.59 17.49 -8.74
N PRO A 513 -12.59 16.77 -8.19
CA PRO A 513 -11.34 17.38 -7.77
C PRO A 513 -10.60 18.00 -8.96
N PHE A 514 -9.99 19.17 -8.76
CA PHE A 514 -9.23 19.79 -9.83
C PHE A 514 -7.96 20.48 -9.33
N PHE A 515 -7.02 20.73 -10.24
CA PHE A 515 -5.79 21.43 -9.96
C PHE A 515 -5.39 22.32 -11.15
N ASN A 516 -5.07 23.57 -10.89
CA ASN A 516 -4.59 24.54 -11.87
C ASN A 516 -3.28 25.14 -11.40
N GLN A 517 -2.16 24.51 -11.75
CA GLN A 517 -0.82 24.91 -11.30
C GLN A 517 -0.41 26.28 -11.86
N ALA A 518 -0.75 26.55 -13.09
CA ALA A 518 -0.38 27.79 -13.77
C ALA A 518 -1.24 28.99 -13.35
N ARG A 519 -2.34 28.77 -12.60
CA ARG A 519 -3.36 29.78 -12.28
C ARG A 519 -3.87 30.55 -13.50
N ALA A 520 -3.76 29.93 -14.67
CA ALA A 520 -4.20 30.55 -15.92
C ALA A 520 -5.73 30.52 -16.02
N PRO A 521 -6.32 31.47 -16.74
CA PRO A 521 -7.76 31.49 -16.98
C PRO A 521 -8.22 30.22 -17.71
N PHE A 522 -9.30 29.64 -17.23
CA PHE A 522 -9.99 28.54 -17.88
C PHE A 522 -11.50 28.72 -17.72
N THR A 523 -12.27 28.03 -18.52
CA THR A 523 -13.71 27.89 -18.35
C THR A 523 -14.08 26.44 -18.25
N ALA A 524 -15.03 26.15 -17.37
CA ALA A 524 -15.58 24.79 -17.23
C ALA A 524 -17.11 24.89 -17.28
N THR A 525 -17.75 23.83 -17.79
CA THR A 525 -19.22 23.74 -17.84
C THR A 525 -19.63 22.32 -17.57
N PHE A 526 -20.42 22.10 -16.53
CA PHE A 526 -21.11 20.82 -16.31
C PHE A 526 -22.42 20.79 -17.09
N ILE A 527 -22.74 19.62 -17.65
CA ILE A 527 -23.95 19.38 -18.43
C ILE A 527 -24.62 18.09 -17.94
N ASN A 528 -25.92 18.18 -17.69
CA ASN A 528 -26.78 17.02 -17.51
C ASN A 528 -28.12 17.26 -18.22
N GLY A 529 -28.42 16.47 -19.23
CA GLY A 529 -29.58 16.70 -20.10
C GLY A 529 -29.51 18.07 -20.78
N SER A 530 -30.53 18.89 -20.59
CA SER A 530 -30.59 20.29 -21.12
C SER A 530 -29.94 21.33 -20.22
N GLN A 531 -29.61 20.98 -18.97
CA GLN A 531 -29.02 21.93 -18.02
C GLN A 531 -27.53 22.09 -18.26
N ARG A 532 -27.06 23.32 -18.27
CA ARG A 532 -25.64 23.71 -18.43
C ARG A 532 -25.28 24.68 -17.32
N LEU A 533 -24.29 24.33 -16.50
CA LEU A 533 -23.88 25.11 -15.35
C LEU A 533 -22.38 25.38 -15.35
N THR A 534 -21.99 26.60 -15.06
CA THR A 534 -20.59 26.93 -14.77
C THR A 534 -20.31 26.58 -13.33
N PRO A 535 -19.28 25.74 -13.05
CA PRO A 535 -18.95 25.36 -11.69
C PRO A 535 -18.31 26.53 -10.93
N GLU A 536 -18.50 26.51 -9.62
CA GLU A 536 -17.73 27.29 -8.66
C GLU A 536 -16.51 26.49 -8.20
N ILE A 537 -15.48 27.20 -7.73
CA ILE A 537 -14.29 26.59 -7.14
C ILE A 537 -14.51 26.52 -5.63
N ALA A 538 -14.82 25.33 -5.13
CA ALA A 538 -14.92 25.07 -3.70
C ALA A 538 -13.52 24.73 -3.15
N GLN A 539 -13.08 25.50 -2.15
CA GLN A 539 -11.80 25.28 -1.49
C GLN A 539 -11.98 24.27 -0.34
N HIS A 540 -11.52 23.04 -0.56
CA HIS A 540 -11.37 22.06 0.50
C HIS A 540 -9.89 21.99 0.91
N ARG A 541 -9.60 21.57 2.13
CA ARG A 541 -8.30 21.74 2.79
C ARG A 541 -7.06 21.39 1.97
N PHE A 542 -7.12 20.35 1.12
CA PHE A 542 -5.95 19.86 0.39
C PHE A 542 -6.10 19.98 -1.14
N ILE A 543 -7.30 19.90 -1.64
CA ILE A 543 -7.58 19.88 -3.08
C ILE A 543 -8.80 20.73 -3.35
N PRO A 544 -8.74 21.72 -4.27
CA PRO A 544 -9.91 22.44 -4.74
C PRO A 544 -10.80 21.52 -5.59
N TRP A 545 -12.10 21.80 -5.57
CA TRP A 545 -13.11 21.08 -6.33
C TRP A 545 -13.84 22.03 -7.26
N LEU A 546 -14.17 21.55 -8.47
CA LEU A 546 -15.18 22.19 -9.32
C LEU A 546 -16.54 21.66 -8.90
N GLU A 547 -17.44 22.54 -8.48
CA GLU A 547 -18.77 22.18 -8.01
C GLU A 547 -19.86 22.93 -8.78
N ALA A 548 -20.93 22.24 -9.17
CA ALA A 548 -22.13 22.85 -9.75
C ALA A 548 -23.38 22.22 -9.12
N LYS A 549 -24.37 23.05 -8.83
CA LYS A 549 -25.63 22.62 -8.22
C LYS A 549 -26.75 22.62 -9.26
N PHE A 550 -27.16 21.44 -9.71
CA PHE A 550 -28.29 21.24 -10.60
C PHE A 550 -29.60 21.28 -9.80
N ASP A 551 -30.69 21.80 -10.39
CA ASP A 551 -32.01 21.76 -9.75
C ASP A 551 -32.49 20.32 -9.54
N ARG A 552 -32.16 19.45 -10.46
CA ARG A 552 -32.37 17.99 -10.44
C ARG A 552 -31.52 17.34 -11.50
N LEU A 553 -31.29 16.03 -11.41
CA LEU A 553 -30.64 15.29 -12.49
C LEU A 553 -31.66 14.72 -13.48
N THR A 554 -31.31 14.82 -14.76
CA THR A 554 -31.95 14.07 -15.83
C THR A 554 -31.37 12.65 -15.83
N LEU A 555 -32.19 11.66 -15.56
CA LEU A 555 -31.81 10.25 -15.61
C LEU A 555 -32.08 9.68 -16.99
N ASN A 556 -31.24 8.75 -17.43
CA ASN A 556 -31.44 7.94 -18.62
C ASN A 556 -32.53 6.89 -18.37
N ASP A 557 -33.05 6.26 -19.41
CA ASP A 557 -34.11 5.24 -19.32
C ASP A 557 -33.70 4.01 -18.48
N ASP A 558 -32.42 3.72 -18.41
CA ASP A 558 -31.85 2.63 -17.59
C ASP A 558 -31.63 3.04 -16.11
N GLY A 559 -31.94 4.29 -15.76
CA GLY A 559 -31.75 4.82 -14.40
C GLY A 559 -30.32 5.28 -14.09
N THR A 560 -29.47 5.43 -15.10
CA THR A 560 -28.16 6.07 -14.96
C THR A 560 -28.26 7.57 -15.14
N ALA A 561 -27.23 8.31 -14.69
CA ALA A 561 -27.07 9.75 -14.97
C ALA A 561 -25.77 9.98 -15.78
N THR A 562 -25.89 10.65 -16.92
CA THR A 562 -24.73 11.07 -17.69
C THR A 562 -24.40 12.53 -17.37
N ILE A 563 -23.22 12.74 -16.83
CA ILE A 563 -22.65 14.06 -16.54
C ILE A 563 -21.55 14.36 -17.55
N ALA A 564 -21.66 15.44 -18.29
CA ALA A 564 -20.59 15.92 -19.13
C ALA A 564 -19.91 17.14 -18.48
N LEU A 565 -18.59 17.20 -18.56
CA LEU A 565 -17.77 18.33 -18.18
C LEU A 565 -17.00 18.80 -19.40
N ILE A 566 -17.25 20.04 -19.83
CA ILE A 566 -16.49 20.68 -20.91
C ILE A 566 -15.48 21.63 -20.27
N VAL A 567 -14.20 21.49 -20.64
CA VAL A 567 -13.11 22.35 -20.16
C VAL A 567 -12.44 23.04 -21.33
N ASN A 568 -12.31 24.36 -21.24
CA ASN A 568 -11.56 25.19 -22.16
C ASN A 568 -10.48 25.99 -21.41
N GLY A 569 -9.29 26.06 -21.95
CA GLY A 569 -8.20 26.81 -21.32
C GLY A 569 -6.95 26.81 -22.19
N SER A 570 -6.00 27.67 -21.83
CA SER A 570 -4.72 27.81 -22.54
C SER A 570 -3.58 27.02 -21.92
N THR A 571 -3.82 26.37 -20.79
CA THR A 571 -2.80 25.63 -20.03
C THR A 571 -3.35 24.30 -19.52
N GLU A 572 -2.43 23.45 -19.08
CA GLU A 572 -2.77 22.18 -18.47
C GLU A 572 -3.57 22.36 -17.18
N ILE A 573 -4.68 21.63 -17.08
CA ILE A 573 -5.54 21.54 -15.91
C ILE A 573 -5.58 20.09 -15.46
N GLY A 574 -5.29 19.84 -14.18
CA GLY A 574 -5.45 18.52 -13.58
C GLY A 574 -6.89 18.28 -13.15
N LEU A 575 -7.47 17.17 -13.55
CA LEU A 575 -8.77 16.69 -13.07
C LEU A 575 -8.61 15.39 -12.31
N GLY A 576 -9.44 15.19 -11.28
CA GLY A 576 -9.48 13.97 -10.50
C GLY A 576 -9.87 12.77 -11.36
N ILE A 577 -9.08 11.71 -11.25
CA ILE A 577 -9.25 10.45 -11.99
C ILE A 577 -9.03 9.25 -11.09
N ASP A 578 -9.60 8.11 -11.48
CA ASP A 578 -9.18 6.80 -11.03
C ASP A 578 -8.29 6.15 -12.12
N ARG A 579 -7.04 5.86 -11.76
CA ARG A 579 -6.04 5.26 -12.68
C ARG A 579 -6.22 3.76 -12.88
N LEU A 580 -7.05 3.14 -12.07
CA LEU A 580 -7.40 1.73 -12.19
C LEU A 580 -8.73 1.61 -12.92
N ARG A 581 -8.72 1.79 -14.23
CA ARG A 581 -9.90 1.61 -15.06
C ARG A 581 -10.55 0.26 -14.79
N THR A 582 -11.66 0.28 -14.10
CA THR A 582 -12.45 -0.90 -13.76
C THR A 582 -13.69 -0.99 -14.65
N TYR A 583 -14.23 0.17 -15.07
CA TYR A 583 -15.42 0.27 -15.90
C TYR A 583 -15.18 1.23 -17.06
N ASP A 584 -15.81 0.99 -18.18
CA ASP A 584 -15.73 1.85 -19.37
C ASP A 584 -16.86 2.90 -19.34
N ARG A 585 -16.93 3.69 -18.23
CA ARG A 585 -17.99 4.66 -18.00
C ARG A 585 -17.61 6.10 -18.29
N THR A 586 -16.33 6.37 -18.44
CA THR A 586 -15.82 7.69 -18.81
C THR A 586 -15.44 7.71 -20.27
N LYS A 587 -15.99 8.66 -21.03
CA LYS A 587 -15.63 8.95 -22.40
C LYS A 587 -14.97 10.32 -22.43
N TYR A 588 -13.81 10.41 -23.08
CA TYR A 588 -13.13 11.66 -23.35
C TYR A 588 -13.31 12.00 -24.83
N LEU A 589 -13.79 13.18 -25.10
CA LEU A 589 -14.19 13.64 -26.43
C LEU A 589 -13.42 14.92 -26.81
N PRO A 590 -12.12 14.87 -27.11
CA PRO A 590 -11.45 16.02 -27.68
C PRO A 590 -12.02 16.28 -29.08
N ASN A 591 -12.47 17.49 -29.31
CA ASN A 591 -13.12 17.87 -30.57
C ASN A 591 -14.24 16.93 -31.03
N GLY A 592 -15.00 16.34 -30.09
CA GLY A 592 -16.09 15.42 -30.38
C GLY A 592 -15.67 14.01 -30.83
N ARG A 593 -14.39 13.65 -30.73
CA ARG A 593 -13.88 12.30 -31.04
C ARG A 593 -13.53 11.55 -29.75
N PRO A 594 -14.00 10.30 -29.56
CA PRO A 594 -13.63 9.53 -28.38
C PRO A 594 -12.13 9.22 -28.37
N LEU A 595 -11.43 9.65 -27.31
CA LEU A 595 -10.09 9.16 -27.02
C LEU A 595 -10.20 7.96 -26.06
N PRO A 596 -9.51 6.87 -26.31
CA PRO A 596 -9.41 5.79 -25.35
C PRO A 596 -8.42 6.20 -24.26
N LEU A 597 -8.80 7.13 -23.37
CA LEU A 597 -8.03 7.41 -22.18
C LEU A 597 -8.23 6.26 -21.18
N PRO A 598 -7.17 5.78 -20.53
CA PRO A 598 -7.22 4.60 -19.68
C PRO A 598 -7.76 4.87 -18.26
N PHE A 599 -8.41 6.02 -18.02
CA PHE A 599 -8.75 6.48 -16.67
C PHE A 599 -10.24 6.81 -16.56
N GLU A 600 -10.82 6.57 -15.38
CA GLU A 600 -12.18 7.00 -15.03
C GLU A 600 -12.12 8.39 -14.37
N ALA A 601 -13.04 9.30 -14.73
CA ALA A 601 -13.16 10.60 -14.06
C ALA A 601 -13.79 10.42 -12.67
N SER A 602 -13.21 11.05 -11.65
CA SER A 602 -13.69 11.01 -10.26
C SER A 602 -14.82 12.03 -10.05
N ILE A 603 -15.92 11.87 -10.78
CA ILE A 603 -17.13 12.71 -10.61
C ILE A 603 -18.00 12.13 -9.52
N GLU A 604 -18.38 12.96 -8.56
CA GLU A 604 -19.31 12.65 -7.48
C GLU A 604 -20.61 13.42 -7.63
N ILE A 605 -21.73 12.83 -7.19
CA ILE A 605 -23.01 13.50 -7.09
C ILE A 605 -23.56 13.41 -5.67
N TYR A 606 -24.14 14.50 -5.19
CA TYR A 606 -24.74 14.58 -3.85
C TYR A 606 -26.11 15.24 -3.92
N ALA A 607 -27.11 14.62 -3.31
CA ALA A 607 -28.44 15.18 -3.13
C ALA A 607 -28.83 15.26 -1.66
N GLU A 608 -29.44 16.37 -1.25
CA GLU A 608 -30.02 16.55 0.09
C GLU A 608 -31.34 15.73 0.19
N LYS A 609 -31.56 15.08 1.34
CA LYS A 609 -32.83 14.37 1.60
C LYS A 609 -34.00 15.29 1.80
#